data_ab0ed608953c46f98fffd275468e7608
#
_entry.id   ab0ed608953c46f98fffd275468e7608
#
_cell.length_a   1.000
_cell.length_b   1.000
_cell.length_c   1.000
_cell.angle_alpha   90.00
_cell.angle_beta   90.00
_cell.angle_gamma   90.00
#
_symmetry.space_group_name_H-M   'P 1'
#
loop_
_entity.id
_entity.type
_entity.pdbx_description
1 polymer ?
#
loop_
_entity_poly.entity_id
_entity_poly.type
_entity_poly.pdbx_seq_one_letter_code
_entity_poly.pdbx_strand_id
1 'polypeptide(L)'
;MKIIRAEHLGMCFGVRDAIALALQHSAAQPLTILGELVHNEAVLASLQEKGIRIQHDPDSVNTPAVMITAHGASERLMNRVRERGLDIAEATCPLVQFAHRAVSRLVEEDYHPVIVGKRDHVEVRGLTEDLKEFDVVLADADVELLQERPRFGVAAQTTQPVDRVRQLVSLIRRRFPRSEVRFVDTICQPTKQRQIAAIELAQRSEVVIVIGGAHSNNTRELVATCGRYCARVHHVQNAADLQPEWFAGMETVGITAGTSTPDAAIDEAELRVHQIAMEVSKTSDAREERICAHG
;
A
#
# COMPACT_ATOMS: atom_id res chain seq x y z
N MET A 1 -28.83 -9.08 -3.88
CA MET A 1 -27.40 -8.80 -4.14
C MET A 1 -26.54 -9.57 -3.13
N LYS A 2 -25.52 -10.32 -3.59
CA LYS A 2 -24.57 -11.07 -2.76
C LYS A 2 -23.30 -10.24 -2.57
N ILE A 3 -22.87 -10.07 -1.31
CA ILE A 3 -21.62 -9.38 -0.98
C ILE A 3 -20.54 -10.42 -0.66
N ILE A 4 -19.34 -10.26 -1.22
CA ILE A 4 -18.21 -11.17 -1.07
C ILE A 4 -17.01 -10.35 -0.59
N ARG A 5 -16.42 -10.72 0.55
CA ARG A 5 -15.12 -10.17 0.99
C ARG A 5 -13.97 -10.94 0.36
N ALA A 6 -12.89 -10.24 0.01
CA ALA A 6 -11.64 -10.91 -0.32
C ALA A 6 -11.12 -11.69 0.89
N GLU A 7 -10.47 -12.84 0.65
CA GLU A 7 -9.90 -13.67 1.74
C GLU A 7 -8.83 -12.92 2.54
N HIS A 8 -8.05 -12.09 1.85
CA HIS A 8 -7.03 -11.24 2.46
C HIS A 8 -7.29 -9.78 2.10
N LEU A 9 -7.69 -8.97 3.08
CA LEU A 9 -7.95 -7.54 2.93
C LEU A 9 -7.60 -6.76 4.20
N GLY A 10 -7.56 -5.44 4.10
CA GLY A 10 -7.39 -4.53 5.23
C GLY A 10 -5.99 -4.56 5.84
N MET A 11 -5.90 -4.09 7.06
CA MET A 11 -4.64 -3.77 7.74
C MET A 11 -3.73 -4.99 7.89
N CYS A 12 -2.47 -4.88 7.43
CA CYS A 12 -1.47 -5.92 7.64
C CYS A 12 -0.85 -5.83 9.04
N PHE A 13 -0.13 -6.89 9.46
CA PHE A 13 0.50 -6.94 10.78
C PHE A 13 1.49 -5.79 10.98
N GLY A 14 2.35 -5.48 10.00
CA GLY A 14 3.35 -4.41 10.13
C GLY A 14 2.74 -3.02 10.34
N VAL A 15 1.54 -2.77 9.77
CA VAL A 15 0.78 -1.53 10.02
C VAL A 15 0.16 -1.55 11.41
N ARG A 16 -0.45 -2.67 11.83
CA ARG A 16 -1.04 -2.82 13.18
C ARG A 16 0.01 -2.63 14.27
N ASP A 17 1.17 -3.27 14.11
CA ASP A 17 2.28 -3.19 15.07
C ASP A 17 2.81 -1.75 15.17
N ALA A 18 2.97 -1.05 14.04
CA ALA A 18 3.41 0.33 14.03
C ALA A 18 2.43 1.27 14.76
N ILE A 19 1.12 1.10 14.55
CA ILE A 19 0.09 1.87 15.25
C ILE A 19 0.09 1.56 16.75
N ALA A 20 0.17 0.28 17.12
CA ALA A 20 0.22 -0.14 18.53
C ALA A 20 1.45 0.44 19.24
N LEU A 21 2.60 0.41 18.59
CA LEU A 21 3.85 0.97 19.11
C LEU A 21 3.74 2.50 19.28
N ALA A 22 3.13 3.21 18.31
CA ALA A 22 2.92 4.65 18.40
C ALA A 22 2.04 5.02 19.62
N LEU A 23 0.95 4.28 19.83
CA LEU A 23 0.06 4.47 20.97
C LEU A 23 0.73 4.16 22.31
N GLN A 24 1.54 3.09 22.36
CA GLN A 24 2.30 2.71 23.54
C GLN A 24 3.32 3.81 23.93
N HIS A 25 4.10 4.28 22.97
CA HIS A 25 5.11 5.33 23.23
C HIS A 25 4.47 6.66 23.60
N SER A 26 3.38 7.05 22.94
CA SER A 26 2.69 8.31 23.24
C SER A 26 2.04 8.34 24.63
N ALA A 27 1.71 7.17 25.19
CA ALA A 27 1.21 7.07 26.58
C ALA A 27 2.32 7.33 27.62
N ALA A 28 3.59 7.13 27.28
CA ALA A 28 4.72 7.33 28.19
C ALA A 28 5.31 8.73 28.09
N GLN A 29 5.37 9.31 26.89
CA GLN A 29 5.96 10.63 26.64
C GLN A 29 5.47 11.25 25.33
N PRO A 30 5.58 12.59 25.15
CA PRO A 30 5.24 13.24 23.90
C PRO A 30 6.02 12.64 22.72
N LEU A 31 5.30 12.24 21.66
CA LEU A 31 5.85 11.55 20.51
C LEU A 31 5.60 12.34 19.22
N THR A 32 6.64 12.43 18.38
CA THR A 32 6.51 12.86 16.98
C THR A 32 6.81 11.70 16.05
N ILE A 33 5.92 11.41 15.11
CA ILE A 33 6.17 10.47 14.02
C ILE A 33 6.83 11.24 12.88
N LEU A 34 7.94 10.72 12.36
CA LEU A 34 8.68 11.33 11.27
C LEU A 34 8.19 10.82 9.92
N GLY A 35 7.31 11.59 9.30
CA GLY A 35 6.55 11.21 8.10
C GLY A 35 5.18 10.62 8.44
N GLU A 36 4.52 10.08 7.44
CA GLU A 36 3.23 9.38 7.61
C GLU A 36 3.49 7.96 8.11
N LEU A 37 2.96 7.61 9.29
CA LEU A 37 3.10 6.25 9.83
C LEU A 37 2.57 5.21 8.84
N VAL A 38 1.44 5.54 8.23
CA VAL A 38 0.76 4.77 7.19
C VAL A 38 0.08 5.73 6.22
N HIS A 39 -0.13 5.30 4.97
CA HIS A 39 -0.86 6.10 3.98
C HIS A 39 -2.38 5.93 4.12
N ASN A 40 -2.93 6.42 5.24
CA ASN A 40 -4.36 6.45 5.52
C ASN A 40 -4.69 7.64 6.41
N GLU A 41 -5.40 8.62 5.86
CA GLU A 41 -5.71 9.90 6.52
C GLU A 41 -6.52 9.72 7.81
N ALA A 42 -7.49 8.80 7.82
CA ALA A 42 -8.31 8.54 9.02
C ALA A 42 -7.47 7.99 10.19
N VAL A 43 -6.49 7.12 9.88
CA VAL A 43 -5.55 6.62 10.89
C VAL A 43 -4.66 7.74 11.40
N LEU A 44 -4.12 8.58 10.50
CA LEU A 44 -3.26 9.71 10.90
C LEU A 44 -4.04 10.71 11.76
N ALA A 45 -5.28 11.05 11.39
CA ALA A 45 -6.15 11.92 12.18
C ALA A 45 -6.41 11.35 13.58
N SER A 46 -6.72 10.06 13.69
CA SER A 46 -6.92 9.39 14.98
C SER A 46 -5.68 9.41 15.87
N LEU A 47 -4.47 9.31 15.30
CA LEU A 47 -3.22 9.43 16.04
C LEU A 47 -2.99 10.88 16.51
N GLN A 48 -3.30 11.88 15.68
CA GLN A 48 -3.20 13.29 16.02
C GLN A 48 -4.18 13.69 17.14
N GLU A 49 -5.42 13.17 17.10
CA GLU A 49 -6.42 13.36 18.19
C GLU A 49 -5.92 12.83 19.55
N LYS A 50 -5.03 11.84 19.53
CA LYS A 50 -4.35 11.30 20.74
C LYS A 50 -3.08 12.07 21.12
N GLY A 51 -2.84 13.23 20.49
CA GLY A 51 -1.72 14.12 20.82
C GLY A 51 -0.39 13.73 20.15
N ILE A 52 -0.36 12.72 19.27
CA ILE A 52 0.83 12.35 18.51
C ILE A 52 1.05 13.40 17.41
N ARG A 53 2.25 13.92 17.31
CA ARG A 53 2.63 14.89 16.28
C ARG A 53 3.14 14.17 15.04
N ILE A 54 2.95 14.78 13.86
CA ILE A 54 3.49 14.29 12.60
C ILE A 54 4.35 15.40 12.00
N GLN A 55 5.61 15.11 11.70
CA GLN A 55 6.55 16.03 11.07
C GLN A 55 7.31 15.30 9.94
N HIS A 56 7.68 16.02 8.89
CA HIS A 56 8.42 15.43 7.76
C HIS A 56 9.91 15.72 7.80
N ASP A 57 10.31 16.77 8.55
CA ASP A 57 11.71 17.14 8.73
C ASP A 57 12.14 16.83 10.17
N PRO A 58 13.23 16.04 10.37
CA PRO A 58 13.75 15.76 11.70
C PRO A 58 14.11 17.02 12.46
N ASP A 59 14.50 18.09 11.78
CA ASP A 59 14.91 19.35 12.43
C ASP A 59 13.71 20.10 13.04
N SER A 60 12.49 19.80 12.60
CA SER A 60 11.24 20.34 13.14
C SER A 60 10.67 19.56 14.32
N VAL A 61 11.29 18.41 14.70
CA VAL A 61 10.85 17.62 15.85
C VAL A 61 11.20 18.35 17.15
N ASN A 62 10.21 18.60 17.99
CA ASN A 62 10.33 19.29 19.26
C ASN A 62 9.77 18.48 20.44
N THR A 63 9.61 17.18 20.28
CA THR A 63 9.27 16.21 21.33
C THR A 63 10.52 15.44 21.75
N PRO A 64 10.58 14.89 22.98
CA PRO A 64 11.72 14.10 23.43
C PRO A 64 11.85 12.78 22.64
N ALA A 65 10.73 12.22 22.16
CA ALA A 65 10.73 10.99 21.38
C ALA A 65 10.31 11.24 19.93
N VAL A 66 10.93 10.47 19.05
CA VAL A 66 10.61 10.43 17.61
C VAL A 66 10.40 8.99 17.17
N MET A 67 9.41 8.76 16.30
CA MET A 67 9.13 7.44 15.73
C MET A 67 9.49 7.40 14.25
N ILE A 68 10.25 6.39 13.88
CA ILE A 68 10.45 5.99 12.47
C ILE A 68 9.27 5.15 12.03
N THR A 69 8.74 5.44 10.84
CA THR A 69 7.51 4.82 10.34
C THR A 69 7.70 3.35 9.94
N ALA A 70 6.60 2.66 9.66
CA ALA A 70 6.62 1.29 9.14
C ALA A 70 7.38 1.14 7.81
N HIS A 71 7.54 2.23 7.06
CA HIS A 71 8.25 2.26 5.78
C HIS A 71 9.79 2.26 5.89
N GLY A 72 10.32 2.37 7.12
CA GLY A 72 11.76 2.48 7.37
C GLY A 72 12.34 3.86 7.05
N ALA A 73 13.63 3.98 7.25
CA ALA A 73 14.41 5.19 6.98
C ALA A 73 15.82 4.82 6.51
N SER A 74 16.50 5.75 5.84
CA SER A 74 17.92 5.63 5.53
C SER A 74 18.78 5.77 6.79
N GLU A 75 19.98 5.21 6.78
CA GLU A 75 20.95 5.42 7.89
C GLU A 75 21.31 6.91 8.00
N ARG A 76 21.36 7.64 6.90
CA ARG A 76 21.57 9.10 6.91
C ARG A 76 20.50 9.80 7.74
N LEU A 77 19.21 9.47 7.55
CA LEU A 77 18.12 10.03 8.33
C LEU A 77 18.20 9.60 9.80
N MET A 78 18.49 8.33 10.06
CA MET A 78 18.67 7.80 11.41
C MET A 78 19.79 8.50 12.16
N ASN A 79 20.93 8.78 11.51
CA ASN A 79 22.05 9.48 12.11
C ASN A 79 21.69 10.95 12.45
N ARG A 80 20.99 11.67 11.55
CA ARG A 80 20.47 13.02 11.87
C ARG A 80 19.59 13.03 13.12
N VAL A 81 18.74 12.01 13.27
CA VAL A 81 17.87 11.89 14.47
C VAL A 81 18.71 11.59 15.73
N ARG A 82 19.68 10.67 15.62
CA ARG A 82 20.60 10.33 16.75
C ARG A 82 21.42 11.53 17.21
N GLU A 83 21.95 12.33 16.28
CA GLU A 83 22.73 13.55 16.56
C GLU A 83 21.93 14.59 17.34
N ARG A 84 20.60 14.58 17.23
CA ARG A 84 19.72 15.45 18.01
C ARG A 84 19.43 14.95 19.43
N GLY A 85 19.92 13.76 19.79
CA GLY A 85 19.72 13.17 21.13
C GLY A 85 18.26 12.78 21.42
N LEU A 86 17.44 12.55 20.38
CA LEU A 86 16.05 12.13 20.52
C LEU A 86 15.95 10.64 20.86
N ASP A 87 14.97 10.28 21.69
CA ASP A 87 14.62 8.89 21.95
C ASP A 87 13.91 8.30 20.71
N ILE A 88 14.48 7.24 20.11
CA ILE A 88 14.02 6.69 18.84
C ILE A 88 13.15 5.46 19.09
N ALA A 89 11.87 5.57 18.73
CA ALA A 89 10.96 4.42 18.57
C ALA A 89 11.00 3.93 17.11
N GLU A 90 11.50 2.73 16.86
CA GLU A 90 11.62 2.19 15.52
C GLU A 90 10.42 1.28 15.20
N ALA A 91 9.51 1.76 14.34
CA ALA A 91 8.34 1.01 13.88
C ALA A 91 8.52 0.36 12.50
N THR A 92 9.75 0.33 11.98
CA THR A 92 10.05 -0.27 10.68
C THR A 92 9.57 -1.71 10.60
N CYS A 93 8.69 -2.00 9.64
CA CYS A 93 8.19 -3.36 9.42
C CYS A 93 9.35 -4.33 9.15
N PRO A 94 9.37 -5.53 9.77
CA PRO A 94 10.43 -6.51 9.54
C PRO A 94 10.63 -6.89 8.06
N LEU A 95 9.56 -6.83 7.25
CA LEU A 95 9.62 -7.10 5.81
C LEU A 95 10.28 -5.96 5.03
N VAL A 96 10.14 -4.71 5.50
CA VAL A 96 10.89 -3.56 4.98
C VAL A 96 12.36 -3.64 5.39
N GLN A 97 12.65 -4.01 6.65
CA GLN A 97 14.03 -4.27 7.09
C GLN A 97 14.70 -5.37 6.25
N PHE A 98 13.94 -6.41 5.85
CA PHE A 98 14.45 -7.43 4.93
C PHE A 98 14.83 -6.81 3.57
N ALA A 99 14.00 -5.91 3.02
CA ALA A 99 14.30 -5.21 1.77
C ALA A 99 15.59 -4.37 1.88
N HIS A 100 15.77 -3.62 2.98
CA HIS A 100 17.00 -2.88 3.24
C HIS A 100 18.24 -3.80 3.25
N ARG A 101 18.19 -4.88 4.05
CA ARG A 101 19.31 -5.86 4.08
C ARG A 101 19.59 -6.50 2.73
N ALA A 102 18.54 -6.78 1.95
CA ALA A 102 18.68 -7.35 0.61
C ALA A 102 19.43 -6.39 -0.34
N VAL A 103 19.06 -5.11 -0.32
CA VAL A 103 19.72 -4.07 -1.14
C VAL A 103 21.17 -3.87 -0.69
N SER A 104 21.42 -3.72 0.62
CA SER A 104 22.79 -3.59 1.16
C SER A 104 23.67 -4.75 0.74
N ARG A 105 23.16 -5.99 0.86
CA ARG A 105 23.91 -7.19 0.45
C ARG A 105 24.21 -7.24 -1.06
N LEU A 106 23.27 -6.82 -1.91
CA LEU A 106 23.52 -6.72 -3.35
C LEU A 106 24.67 -5.75 -3.65
N VAL A 107 24.71 -4.60 -2.96
CA VAL A 107 25.80 -3.61 -3.10
C VAL A 107 27.12 -4.16 -2.58
N GLU A 108 27.15 -4.82 -1.42
CA GLU A 108 28.34 -5.47 -0.85
C GLU A 108 28.91 -6.56 -1.77
N GLU A 109 28.06 -7.20 -2.58
CA GLU A 109 28.43 -8.21 -3.56
C GLU A 109 28.70 -7.62 -4.97
N ASP A 110 28.95 -6.31 -5.08
CA ASP A 110 29.24 -5.55 -6.31
C ASP A 110 28.15 -5.58 -7.38
N TYR A 111 26.88 -5.72 -7.01
CA TYR A 111 25.78 -5.52 -7.94
C TYR A 111 25.37 -4.03 -7.97
N HIS A 112 25.14 -3.52 -9.19
CA HIS A 112 24.49 -2.22 -9.34
C HIS A 112 23.01 -2.34 -8.94
N PRO A 113 22.55 -1.62 -7.89
CA PRO A 113 21.19 -1.77 -7.38
C PRO A 113 20.16 -1.12 -8.30
N VAL A 114 19.12 -1.88 -8.65
CA VAL A 114 17.94 -1.43 -9.37
C VAL A 114 16.72 -1.70 -8.51
N ILE A 115 15.99 -0.64 -8.12
CA ILE A 115 14.80 -0.74 -7.27
C ILE A 115 13.56 -0.62 -8.15
N VAL A 116 12.74 -1.66 -8.18
CA VAL A 116 11.43 -1.62 -8.84
C VAL A 116 10.45 -0.96 -7.88
N GLY A 117 10.06 0.28 -8.15
CA GLY A 117 9.17 1.03 -7.27
C GLY A 117 8.98 2.48 -7.68
N LYS A 118 8.12 3.19 -6.94
CA LYS A 118 7.89 4.60 -7.15
C LYS A 118 9.02 5.41 -6.50
N ARG A 119 9.80 6.15 -7.30
CA ARG A 119 11.01 6.89 -6.87
C ARG A 119 10.77 7.78 -5.64
N ASP A 120 9.66 8.50 -5.61
CA ASP A 120 9.34 9.45 -4.53
C ASP A 120 8.67 8.81 -3.32
N HIS A 121 8.44 7.49 -3.33
CA HIS A 121 7.85 6.80 -2.20
C HIS A 121 8.85 6.72 -1.04
N VAL A 122 8.37 6.95 0.20
CA VAL A 122 9.20 6.97 1.40
C VAL A 122 10.04 5.69 1.56
N GLU A 123 9.47 4.52 1.30
CA GLU A 123 10.19 3.25 1.36
C GLU A 123 11.32 3.17 0.32
N VAL A 124 11.07 3.58 -0.94
CA VAL A 124 12.10 3.57 -2.00
C VAL A 124 13.21 4.56 -1.67
N ARG A 125 12.88 5.75 -1.17
CA ARG A 125 13.86 6.71 -0.67
C ARG A 125 14.70 6.11 0.46
N GLY A 126 14.07 5.46 1.44
CA GLY A 126 14.77 4.77 2.51
C GLY A 126 15.76 3.72 2.00
N LEU A 127 15.39 2.95 0.97
CA LEU A 127 16.26 1.94 0.35
C LEU A 127 17.43 2.52 -0.46
N THR A 128 17.31 3.76 -0.96
CA THR A 128 18.25 4.30 -1.96
C THR A 128 19.09 5.47 -1.48
N GLU A 129 18.67 6.21 -0.46
CA GLU A 129 19.28 7.47 -0.03
C GLU A 129 20.72 7.31 0.47
N ASP A 130 21.09 6.12 0.98
CA ASP A 130 22.44 5.79 1.42
C ASP A 130 23.34 5.24 0.31
N LEU A 131 22.79 4.98 -0.89
CA LEU A 131 23.51 4.41 -2.01
C LEU A 131 24.23 5.49 -2.82
N LYS A 132 25.45 5.17 -3.29
CA LYS A 132 26.24 6.08 -4.16
C LYS A 132 25.68 6.13 -5.56
N GLU A 133 25.32 4.95 -6.10
CA GLU A 133 24.75 4.77 -7.43
C GLU A 133 23.59 3.79 -7.34
N PHE A 134 22.50 4.09 -8.03
CA PHE A 134 21.34 3.23 -8.13
C PHE A 134 20.40 3.68 -9.25
N ASP A 135 19.57 2.78 -9.71
CA ASP A 135 18.45 3.10 -10.58
C ASP A 135 17.11 2.73 -9.93
N VAL A 136 16.08 3.48 -10.28
CA VAL A 136 14.70 3.17 -9.89
C VAL A 136 13.87 3.05 -11.16
N VAL A 137 13.20 1.92 -11.32
CA VAL A 137 12.37 1.61 -12.49
C VAL A 137 10.93 1.29 -12.05
N LEU A 138 9.97 1.78 -12.80
CA LEU A 138 8.54 1.53 -12.59
C LEU A 138 7.83 1.14 -13.90
N ALA A 139 8.31 1.66 -15.03
CA ALA A 139 7.78 1.42 -16.35
C ALA A 139 8.83 0.77 -17.27
N ASP A 140 8.38 0.18 -18.40
CA ASP A 140 9.27 -0.42 -19.40
C ASP A 140 10.26 0.63 -19.95
N ALA A 141 9.78 1.86 -20.15
CA ALA A 141 10.62 2.98 -20.58
C ALA A 141 11.78 3.30 -19.64
N ASP A 142 11.62 3.08 -18.32
CA ASP A 142 12.70 3.30 -17.35
C ASP A 142 13.82 2.28 -17.56
N VAL A 143 13.48 1.05 -17.94
CA VAL A 143 14.49 0.01 -18.27
C VAL A 143 15.27 0.37 -19.52
N GLU A 144 14.65 1.07 -20.47
CA GLU A 144 15.34 1.55 -21.68
C GLU A 144 16.40 2.63 -21.39
N LEU A 145 16.27 3.33 -20.28
CA LEU A 145 17.21 4.36 -19.83
C LEU A 145 18.41 3.79 -19.04
N LEU A 146 18.33 2.52 -18.59
CA LEU A 146 19.41 1.89 -17.85
C LEU A 146 20.68 1.80 -18.71
N GLN A 147 21.81 2.09 -18.09
CA GLN A 147 23.13 1.88 -18.68
C GLN A 147 23.59 0.43 -18.43
N GLU A 148 24.32 -0.15 -19.39
CA GLU A 148 24.87 -1.49 -19.25
C GLU A 148 25.85 -1.55 -18.07
N ARG A 149 25.67 -2.55 -17.20
CA ARG A 149 26.51 -2.85 -16.05
C ARG A 149 26.85 -4.34 -16.07
N PRO A 150 28.00 -4.77 -15.57
CA PRO A 150 28.35 -6.20 -15.51
C PRO A 150 27.34 -7.01 -14.67
N ARG A 151 26.83 -6.40 -13.59
CA ARG A 151 25.95 -7.06 -12.61
C ARG A 151 24.84 -6.11 -12.18
N PHE A 152 23.59 -6.56 -12.30
CA PHE A 152 22.40 -5.85 -11.78
C PHE A 152 21.82 -6.60 -10.59
N GLY A 153 21.69 -5.92 -9.46
CA GLY A 153 20.97 -6.42 -8.28
C GLY A 153 19.58 -5.79 -8.20
N VAL A 154 18.56 -6.57 -8.49
CA VAL A 154 17.18 -6.06 -8.53
C VAL A 154 16.46 -6.39 -7.24
N ALA A 155 15.86 -5.37 -6.59
CA ALA A 155 14.92 -5.50 -5.49
C ALA A 155 13.65 -4.70 -5.82
N ALA A 156 12.59 -4.88 -5.05
CA ALA A 156 11.32 -4.19 -5.27
C ALA A 156 10.84 -3.50 -3.99
N GLN A 157 10.15 -2.38 -4.15
CA GLN A 157 9.30 -1.82 -3.10
C GLN A 157 8.31 -2.89 -2.65
N THR A 158 8.14 -3.08 -1.35
CA THR A 158 7.42 -4.24 -0.77
C THR A 158 5.95 -4.35 -1.20
N THR A 159 5.36 -3.27 -1.71
CA THR A 159 3.96 -3.20 -2.14
C THR A 159 3.76 -3.22 -3.66
N GLN A 160 4.79 -3.52 -4.44
CA GLN A 160 4.67 -3.59 -5.90
C GLN A 160 3.90 -4.84 -6.38
N PRO A 161 3.20 -4.76 -7.54
CA PRO A 161 2.58 -5.92 -8.16
C PRO A 161 3.62 -6.96 -8.58
N VAL A 162 3.40 -8.23 -8.20
CA VAL A 162 4.34 -9.34 -8.47
C VAL A 162 4.61 -9.48 -9.96
N ASP A 163 3.56 -9.48 -10.78
CA ASP A 163 3.69 -9.67 -12.23
C ASP A 163 4.45 -8.52 -12.89
N ARG A 164 4.21 -7.28 -12.41
CA ARG A 164 4.93 -6.11 -12.91
C ARG A 164 6.43 -6.20 -12.60
N VAL A 165 6.80 -6.57 -11.38
CA VAL A 165 8.19 -6.74 -11.00
C VAL A 165 8.87 -7.83 -11.84
N ARG A 166 8.21 -8.99 -12.02
CA ARG A 166 8.72 -10.08 -12.85
C ARG A 166 8.90 -9.67 -14.31
N GLN A 167 7.96 -8.89 -14.86
CA GLN A 167 8.05 -8.35 -16.21
C GLN A 167 9.28 -7.47 -16.36
N LEU A 168 9.49 -6.50 -15.46
CA LEU A 168 10.62 -5.58 -15.51
C LEU A 168 11.96 -6.31 -15.34
N VAL A 169 12.06 -7.28 -14.42
CA VAL A 169 13.25 -8.14 -14.28
C VAL A 169 13.54 -8.90 -15.57
N SER A 170 12.50 -9.44 -16.22
CA SER A 170 12.65 -10.14 -17.51
C SER A 170 13.09 -9.19 -18.62
N LEU A 171 12.61 -7.95 -18.61
CA LEU A 171 13.00 -6.93 -19.57
C LEU A 171 14.47 -6.54 -19.39
N ILE A 172 14.95 -6.33 -18.16
CA ILE A 172 16.36 -6.07 -17.86
C ILE A 172 17.24 -7.21 -18.38
N ARG A 173 16.89 -8.48 -18.12
CA ARG A 173 17.63 -9.64 -18.61
C ARG A 173 17.71 -9.70 -20.14
N ARG A 174 16.61 -9.36 -20.84
CA ARG A 174 16.60 -9.35 -22.32
C ARG A 174 17.42 -8.20 -22.89
N ARG A 175 17.38 -7.03 -22.25
CA ARG A 175 18.12 -5.85 -22.70
C ARG A 175 19.64 -6.01 -22.52
N PHE A 176 20.05 -6.66 -21.43
CA PHE A 176 21.46 -6.83 -21.06
C PHE A 176 21.84 -8.33 -20.96
N PRO A 177 21.89 -9.05 -22.11
CA PRO A 177 22.08 -10.49 -22.10
C PRO A 177 23.48 -10.93 -21.63
N ARG A 178 24.45 -10.01 -21.55
CA ARG A 178 25.80 -10.27 -21.05
C ARG A 178 25.98 -9.95 -19.58
N SER A 179 24.97 -9.29 -18.96
CA SER A 179 24.99 -8.91 -17.55
C SER A 179 24.43 -10.01 -16.68
N GLU A 180 25.04 -10.22 -15.51
CA GLU A 180 24.40 -11.03 -14.45
C GLU A 180 23.25 -10.22 -13.84
N VAL A 181 22.03 -10.77 -13.82
CA VAL A 181 20.85 -10.14 -13.22
C VAL A 181 20.35 -10.99 -12.07
N ARG A 182 20.64 -10.56 -10.84
CA ARG A 182 20.15 -11.19 -9.61
C ARG A 182 18.91 -10.44 -9.13
N PHE A 183 17.81 -11.14 -8.99
CA PHE A 183 16.58 -10.61 -8.38
C PHE A 183 16.40 -11.18 -6.99
N VAL A 184 16.24 -10.30 -5.99
CA VAL A 184 15.84 -10.64 -4.63
C VAL A 184 14.36 -10.21 -4.47
N ASP A 185 13.49 -11.19 -4.26
CA ASP A 185 12.06 -10.94 -4.12
C ASP A 185 11.74 -10.33 -2.74
N THR A 186 11.71 -9.01 -2.70
CA THR A 186 11.40 -8.20 -1.51
C THR A 186 9.92 -7.81 -1.42
N ILE A 187 9.07 -8.24 -2.36
CA ILE A 187 7.62 -8.02 -2.26
C ILE A 187 7.09 -8.76 -1.03
N CYS A 188 6.44 -8.05 -0.14
CA CYS A 188 6.01 -8.64 1.12
C CYS A 188 4.86 -9.65 0.95
N GLN A 189 4.86 -10.71 1.77
CA GLN A 189 3.84 -11.76 1.71
C GLN A 189 2.41 -11.22 1.88
N PRO A 190 2.13 -10.26 2.79
CA PRO A 190 0.80 -9.66 2.87
C PRO A 190 0.34 -8.99 1.58
N THR A 191 1.25 -8.36 0.82
CA THR A 191 0.92 -7.78 -0.50
C THR A 191 0.59 -8.88 -1.52
N LYS A 192 1.39 -9.94 -1.58
CA LYS A 192 1.14 -11.08 -2.49
C LYS A 192 -0.21 -11.74 -2.22
N GLN A 193 -0.52 -12.00 -0.96
CA GLN A 193 -1.81 -12.59 -0.56
C GLN A 193 -3.00 -11.71 -0.96
N ARG A 194 -2.90 -10.38 -0.74
CA ARG A 194 -3.98 -9.45 -1.13
C ARG A 194 -4.15 -9.33 -2.63
N GLN A 195 -3.06 -9.38 -3.39
CA GLN A 195 -3.14 -9.37 -4.86
C GLN A 195 -3.85 -10.62 -5.39
N ILE A 196 -3.52 -11.81 -4.87
CA ILE A 196 -4.18 -13.06 -5.24
C ILE A 196 -5.66 -13.00 -4.87
N ALA A 197 -5.99 -12.66 -3.63
CA ALA A 197 -7.37 -12.58 -3.16
C ALA A 197 -8.19 -11.52 -3.92
N ALA A 198 -7.58 -10.40 -4.33
CA ALA A 198 -8.23 -9.37 -5.14
C ALA A 198 -8.52 -9.85 -6.56
N ILE A 199 -7.62 -10.64 -7.18
CA ILE A 199 -7.86 -11.25 -8.50
C ILE A 199 -9.03 -12.22 -8.43
N GLU A 200 -9.01 -13.15 -7.47
CA GLU A 200 -10.08 -14.14 -7.28
C GLU A 200 -11.44 -13.47 -7.01
N LEU A 201 -11.44 -12.41 -6.21
CA LEU A 201 -12.63 -11.60 -5.93
C LEU A 201 -13.16 -10.93 -7.21
N ALA A 202 -12.28 -10.27 -7.97
CA ALA A 202 -12.65 -9.52 -9.16
C ALA A 202 -13.22 -10.43 -10.27
N GLN A 203 -12.70 -11.66 -10.40
CA GLN A 203 -13.22 -12.66 -11.35
C GLN A 203 -14.62 -13.18 -11.01
N ARG A 204 -15.09 -12.99 -9.77
CA ARG A 204 -16.36 -13.51 -9.24
C ARG A 204 -17.37 -12.41 -8.90
N SER A 205 -17.05 -11.16 -9.22
CA SER A 205 -17.86 -9.99 -8.87
C SER A 205 -18.18 -9.15 -10.11
N GLU A 206 -19.39 -8.62 -10.16
CA GLU A 206 -19.82 -7.69 -11.22
C GLU A 206 -19.39 -6.27 -10.94
N VAL A 207 -19.24 -5.93 -9.65
CA VAL A 207 -18.64 -4.68 -9.19
C VAL A 207 -17.71 -4.95 -8.01
N VAL A 208 -16.58 -4.28 -7.96
CA VAL A 208 -15.60 -4.39 -6.87
C VAL A 208 -15.42 -3.03 -6.21
N ILE A 209 -15.54 -3.01 -4.89
CA ILE A 209 -15.21 -1.87 -4.04
C ILE A 209 -13.85 -2.10 -3.41
N VAL A 210 -12.91 -1.19 -3.66
CA VAL A 210 -11.58 -1.19 -3.07
C VAL A 210 -11.50 -0.06 -2.04
N ILE A 211 -11.40 -0.41 -0.77
CA ILE A 211 -11.40 0.55 0.34
C ILE A 211 -9.97 0.89 0.75
N GLY A 212 -9.66 2.18 0.93
CA GLY A 212 -8.37 2.61 1.46
C GLY A 212 -7.96 4.01 1.08
N GLY A 213 -6.87 4.50 1.66
CA GLY A 213 -6.37 5.85 1.43
C GLY A 213 -5.97 6.10 -0.02
N ALA A 214 -6.30 7.29 -0.55
CA ALA A 214 -6.02 7.68 -1.94
C ALA A 214 -4.51 7.72 -2.26
N HIS A 215 -3.68 7.99 -1.25
CA HIS A 215 -2.22 8.07 -1.39
C HIS A 215 -1.52 6.72 -1.15
N SER A 216 -2.24 5.68 -0.69
CA SER A 216 -1.69 4.34 -0.49
C SER A 216 -1.31 3.68 -1.81
N ASN A 217 -0.03 3.35 -1.98
CA ASN A 217 0.43 2.61 -3.17
C ASN A 217 -0.27 1.26 -3.28
N ASN A 218 -0.36 0.50 -2.17
CA ASN A 218 -1.03 -0.80 -2.16
C ASN A 218 -2.50 -0.70 -2.58
N THR A 219 -3.26 0.30 -2.10
CA THR A 219 -4.67 0.49 -2.48
C THR A 219 -4.80 0.75 -3.98
N ARG A 220 -3.99 1.65 -4.55
CA ARG A 220 -4.01 1.95 -5.99
C ARG A 220 -3.65 0.74 -6.84
N GLU A 221 -2.68 -0.06 -6.42
CA GLU A 221 -2.30 -1.29 -7.11
C GLU A 221 -3.40 -2.36 -7.04
N LEU A 222 -4.16 -2.43 -5.94
CA LEU A 222 -5.35 -3.30 -5.86
C LEU A 222 -6.45 -2.83 -6.82
N VAL A 223 -6.73 -1.53 -6.92
CA VAL A 223 -7.68 -0.98 -7.89
C VAL A 223 -7.28 -1.35 -9.32
N ALA A 224 -6.02 -1.11 -9.68
CA ALA A 224 -5.50 -1.45 -11.01
C ALA A 224 -5.53 -2.97 -11.28
N THR A 225 -5.26 -3.79 -10.25
CA THR A 225 -5.32 -5.25 -10.34
C THR A 225 -6.75 -5.74 -10.56
N CYS A 226 -7.71 -5.28 -9.76
CA CYS A 226 -9.12 -5.63 -9.93
C CYS A 226 -9.65 -5.19 -11.29
N GLY A 227 -9.27 -4.01 -11.79
CA GLY A 227 -9.71 -3.47 -13.08
C GLY A 227 -9.29 -4.28 -14.30
N ARG A 228 -8.33 -5.21 -14.17
CA ARG A 228 -8.00 -6.17 -15.25
C ARG A 228 -9.00 -7.32 -15.37
N TYR A 229 -9.79 -7.59 -14.32
CA TYR A 229 -10.67 -8.77 -14.23
C TYR A 229 -12.12 -8.39 -14.01
N CYS A 230 -12.43 -7.17 -13.57
CA CYS A 230 -13.76 -6.65 -13.36
C CYS A 230 -13.89 -5.28 -14.03
N ALA A 231 -14.93 -5.08 -14.84
CA ALA A 231 -15.13 -3.83 -15.59
C ALA A 231 -15.57 -2.66 -14.69
N ARG A 232 -16.14 -2.95 -13.51
CA ARG A 232 -16.64 -1.95 -12.57
C ARG A 232 -15.88 -2.04 -11.25
N VAL A 233 -14.87 -1.20 -11.11
CA VAL A 233 -14.04 -1.11 -9.89
C VAL A 233 -14.09 0.31 -9.38
N HIS A 234 -14.51 0.47 -8.12
CA HIS A 234 -14.60 1.77 -7.48
C HIS A 234 -13.66 1.83 -6.27
N HIS A 235 -12.86 2.88 -6.22
CA HIS A 235 -12.03 3.20 -5.07
C HIS A 235 -12.79 4.12 -4.14
N VAL A 236 -12.86 3.78 -2.86
CA VAL A 236 -13.48 4.60 -1.81
C VAL A 236 -12.55 4.71 -0.61
N GLN A 237 -12.56 5.84 0.07
CA GLN A 237 -11.81 6.00 1.31
C GLN A 237 -12.65 5.63 2.54
N ASN A 238 -13.98 5.84 2.46
CA ASN A 238 -14.94 5.56 3.54
C ASN A 238 -16.33 5.20 2.97
N ALA A 239 -17.25 4.85 3.84
CA ALA A 239 -18.60 4.43 3.47
C ALA A 239 -19.43 5.54 2.78
N ALA A 240 -19.15 6.82 3.04
CA ALA A 240 -19.89 7.93 2.45
C ALA A 240 -19.56 8.15 0.95
N ASP A 241 -18.43 7.62 0.48
CA ASP A 241 -18.04 7.70 -0.93
C ASP A 241 -18.85 6.75 -1.81
N LEU A 242 -19.57 5.78 -1.21
CA LEU A 242 -20.35 4.77 -1.94
C LEU A 242 -21.59 5.38 -2.59
N GLN A 243 -21.75 5.18 -3.88
CA GLN A 243 -22.85 5.69 -4.68
C GLN A 243 -23.83 4.56 -5.05
N PRO A 244 -25.14 4.68 -4.72
CA PRO A 244 -26.14 3.65 -4.98
C PRO A 244 -26.22 3.20 -6.44
N GLU A 245 -25.93 4.12 -7.38
CA GLU A 245 -25.99 3.87 -8.83
C GLU A 245 -24.98 2.80 -9.28
N TRP A 246 -23.89 2.60 -8.56
CA TRP A 246 -22.90 1.58 -8.89
C TRP A 246 -23.42 0.14 -8.74
N PHE A 247 -24.47 -0.03 -7.94
CA PHE A 247 -25.03 -1.32 -7.54
C PHE A 247 -26.34 -1.68 -8.25
N ALA A 248 -26.87 -0.75 -9.06
CA ALA A 248 -28.14 -0.96 -9.76
C ALA A 248 -28.04 -2.15 -10.75
N GLY A 249 -28.88 -3.16 -10.57
CA GLY A 249 -28.91 -4.37 -11.40
C GLY A 249 -27.75 -5.33 -11.16
N MET A 250 -26.94 -5.14 -10.11
CA MET A 250 -25.83 -6.03 -9.78
C MET A 250 -26.27 -7.16 -8.87
N GLU A 251 -25.86 -8.39 -9.16
CA GLU A 251 -26.11 -9.57 -8.34
C GLU A 251 -24.98 -9.83 -7.35
N THR A 252 -23.73 -9.48 -7.73
CA THR A 252 -22.54 -9.76 -6.94
C THR A 252 -21.64 -8.54 -6.76
N VAL A 253 -21.31 -8.23 -5.51
CA VAL A 253 -20.42 -7.14 -5.11
C VAL A 253 -19.22 -7.70 -4.35
N GLY A 254 -18.02 -7.41 -4.84
CA GLY A 254 -16.76 -7.74 -4.17
C GLY A 254 -16.27 -6.59 -3.30
N ILE A 255 -15.78 -6.89 -2.10
CA ILE A 255 -15.15 -5.91 -1.20
C ILE A 255 -13.72 -6.35 -0.91
N THR A 256 -12.76 -5.47 -1.18
CA THR A 256 -11.35 -5.61 -0.77
C THR A 256 -10.83 -4.29 -0.19
N ALA A 257 -9.67 -4.34 0.48
CA ALA A 257 -9.12 -3.16 1.13
C ALA A 257 -7.60 -3.18 1.18
N GLY A 258 -7.01 -1.98 1.12
CA GLY A 258 -5.57 -1.78 1.21
C GLY A 258 -4.96 -2.12 2.58
N THR A 259 -3.64 -2.32 2.62
CA THR A 259 -2.87 -2.74 3.81
C THR A 259 -2.87 -1.76 4.97
N SER A 260 -3.34 -0.53 4.78
CA SER A 260 -3.46 0.51 5.81
C SER A 260 -4.92 0.82 6.18
N THR A 261 -5.89 0.04 5.70
CA THR A 261 -7.32 0.29 5.93
C THR A 261 -7.76 -0.40 7.23
N PRO A 262 -8.31 0.35 8.20
CA PRO A 262 -8.86 -0.22 9.45
C PRO A 262 -10.04 -1.15 9.20
N ASP A 263 -10.19 -2.18 10.06
CA ASP A 263 -11.31 -3.12 9.98
C ASP A 263 -12.66 -2.39 10.12
N ALA A 264 -12.75 -1.40 11.02
CA ALA A 264 -13.95 -0.58 11.19
C ALA A 264 -14.41 0.10 9.89
N ALA A 265 -13.47 0.67 9.11
CA ALA A 265 -13.81 1.30 7.83
C ALA A 265 -14.31 0.28 6.78
N ILE A 266 -13.81 -0.96 6.85
CA ILE A 266 -14.27 -2.06 5.99
C ILE A 266 -15.69 -2.47 6.39
N ASP A 267 -15.94 -2.64 7.69
CA ASP A 267 -17.23 -3.04 8.23
C ASP A 267 -18.31 -1.96 7.97
N GLU A 268 -17.98 -0.68 8.12
CA GLU A 268 -18.85 0.45 7.79
C GLU A 268 -19.20 0.49 6.29
N ALA A 269 -18.21 0.29 5.42
CA ALA A 269 -18.44 0.26 3.99
C ALA A 269 -19.33 -0.94 3.58
N GLU A 270 -19.09 -2.13 4.14
CA GLU A 270 -19.94 -3.29 3.89
C GLU A 270 -21.37 -3.07 4.39
N LEU A 271 -21.55 -2.53 5.60
CA LEU A 271 -22.87 -2.19 6.12
C LEU A 271 -23.60 -1.21 5.18
N ARG A 272 -22.89 -0.21 4.66
CA ARG A 272 -23.48 0.75 3.70
C ARG A 272 -23.87 0.06 2.38
N VAL A 273 -23.05 -0.87 1.87
CA VAL A 273 -23.40 -1.66 0.68
C VAL A 273 -24.66 -2.51 0.93
N HIS A 274 -24.82 -3.10 2.13
CA HIS A 274 -26.05 -3.81 2.50
C HIS A 274 -27.28 -2.88 2.52
N GLN A 275 -27.14 -1.67 3.06
CA GLN A 275 -28.24 -0.68 3.07
C GLN A 275 -28.64 -0.28 1.64
N ILE A 276 -27.67 0.00 0.79
CA ILE A 276 -27.90 0.33 -0.63
C ILE A 276 -28.60 -0.83 -1.34
N ALA A 277 -28.19 -2.09 -1.07
CA ALA A 277 -28.88 -3.26 -1.64
C ALA A 277 -30.35 -3.31 -1.31
N MET A 278 -30.72 -3.00 -0.08
CA MET A 278 -32.12 -2.94 0.35
C MET A 278 -32.88 -1.75 -0.26
N GLU A 279 -32.24 -0.60 -0.43
CA GLU A 279 -32.80 0.59 -1.08
C GLU A 279 -33.11 0.32 -2.57
N VAL A 280 -32.16 -0.29 -3.27
CA VAL A 280 -32.28 -0.63 -4.71
C VAL A 280 -33.38 -1.68 -4.94
N SER A 281 -33.49 -2.71 -4.08
CA SER A 281 -34.56 -3.72 -4.20
C SER A 281 -35.93 -3.10 -4.06
N LYS A 282 -36.15 -2.24 -3.05
CA LYS A 282 -37.43 -1.55 -2.85
C LYS A 282 -37.83 -0.66 -4.03
N THR A 283 -36.85 -0.03 -4.68
CA THR A 283 -37.10 0.85 -5.82
C THR A 283 -37.47 0.06 -7.06
N SER A 284 -36.92 -1.15 -7.22
CA SER A 284 -37.25 -2.07 -8.33
C SER A 284 -38.67 -2.62 -8.18
N ASP A 285 -39.04 -3.10 -6.97
CA ASP A 285 -40.37 -3.63 -6.68
C ASP A 285 -41.48 -2.56 -6.89
N ALA A 286 -41.26 -1.31 -6.42
CA ALA A 286 -42.17 -0.21 -6.62
C ALA A 286 -42.31 0.23 -8.11
N ARG A 287 -41.32 -0.03 -8.92
CA ARG A 287 -41.34 0.26 -10.36
C ARG A 287 -42.12 -0.81 -11.13
N GLU A 288 -41.95 -2.08 -10.76
CA GLU A 288 -42.72 -3.21 -11.34
C GLU A 288 -44.21 -3.11 -10.97
N GLU A 289 -44.52 -2.78 -9.71
CA GLU A 289 -45.96 -2.58 -9.29
C GLU A 289 -46.62 -1.44 -10.08
N ARG A 290 -45.91 -0.34 -10.38
CA ARG A 290 -46.45 0.75 -11.20
C ARG A 290 -46.67 0.38 -12.65
N ILE A 291 -45.84 -0.46 -13.21
CA ILE A 291 -45.98 -0.95 -14.60
C ILE A 291 -47.20 -1.90 -14.69
N CYS A 292 -47.36 -2.79 -13.71
CA CYS A 292 -48.49 -3.72 -13.65
C CYS A 292 -49.86 -3.01 -13.35
N ALA A 293 -49.82 -1.85 -12.72
CA ALA A 293 -51.06 -1.08 -12.38
C ALA A 293 -51.56 -0.21 -13.56
N HIS A 294 -50.81 -0.04 -14.64
CA HIS A 294 -51.12 0.80 -15.80
C HIS A 294 -51.19 0.03 -17.13
N GLY A 295 -51.07 -1.29 -17.15
CA GLY A 295 -51.31 -2.19 -18.26
C GLY A 295 -52.60 -2.97 -18.09
#